data_aa3584019b0ba9417b04aafe8904975b
#
_entry.id   aa3584019b0ba9417b04aafe8904975b
#
_cell.length_a   1.000
_cell.length_b   1.000
_cell.length_c   1.000
_cell.angle_alpha   90.00
_cell.angle_beta   90.00
_cell.angle_gamma   90.00
#
_symmetry.space_group_name_H-M   'P 1'
#
loop_
_entity.id
_entity.type
_entity.pdbx_description
1 polymer ?
#
loop_
_entity_poly.entity_id
_entity_poly.type
_entity_poly.pdbx_seq_one_letter_code
_entity_poly.pdbx_strand_id
1 'polypeptide(L)'
;VAEVLSVNAVLPGTLFDNFDRADAVYPCEKLLSFESDGNLLLKYFVTLFPVGKGQRVLVSGVPKSGKSTLLREIARSAAKNDAEIKIVAGLCERSPETIGEWQREFPVAEIYASGYCDEPDEQISQAEKALKCAKEYVCDGKNALLLFDDLNALARAFNETEESAGGRTLAGGLESKTVHYLKKFLGSARRLKSGASLTVFAVLSTETGSPFDAVLSQELLGVSSATWQLSGNFRRGKTAIPDGTASHVDNEEKFLSAEESKTLDRLFSAGAEKTFSDGKEEILKESASAQDFISRILGGNQKQ
;
A
#
# COMPACT_ATOMS: atom_id res chain seq x y z
N VAL A 1 -5.15 28.93 -26.77
CA VAL A 1 -4.64 27.96 -25.80
C VAL A 1 -3.44 28.61 -25.15
N ALA A 2 -3.51 28.92 -23.84
CA ALA A 2 -2.39 29.50 -23.12
C ALA A 2 -1.36 28.40 -22.87
N GLU A 3 -0.15 28.59 -23.35
CA GLU A 3 0.96 27.67 -23.10
C GLU A 3 1.45 27.87 -21.66
N VAL A 4 1.48 26.82 -20.87
CA VAL A 4 2.04 26.87 -19.51
C VAL A 4 3.56 26.87 -19.61
N LEU A 5 4.18 28.03 -19.36
CA LEU A 5 5.62 28.23 -19.51
C LEU A 5 6.42 27.67 -18.32
N SER A 6 5.84 27.63 -17.12
CA SER A 6 6.46 27.00 -15.95
C SER A 6 5.44 26.76 -14.82
N VAL A 7 5.71 25.79 -13.97
CA VAL A 7 5.03 25.55 -12.68
C VAL A 7 6.10 25.58 -11.61
N ASN A 8 5.95 26.42 -10.57
CA ASN A 8 6.94 26.61 -9.51
C ASN A 8 8.38 26.86 -10.01
N ALA A 9 8.51 27.71 -11.05
CA ALA A 9 9.78 28.01 -11.73
C ALA A 9 10.46 26.82 -12.45
N VAL A 10 9.73 25.74 -12.69
CA VAL A 10 10.22 24.55 -13.42
C VAL A 10 9.40 24.38 -14.70
N LEU A 11 10.05 24.05 -15.81
CA LEU A 11 9.39 23.80 -17.09
C LEU A 11 8.44 22.59 -16.99
N PRO A 12 7.22 22.64 -17.58
CA PRO A 12 6.34 21.48 -17.66
C PRO A 12 7.06 20.29 -18.30
N GLY A 13 6.98 19.11 -17.65
CA GLY A 13 7.67 17.90 -18.08
C GLY A 13 9.02 17.63 -17.41
N THR A 14 9.72 18.67 -16.90
CA THR A 14 11.03 18.48 -16.23
C THR A 14 10.90 18.01 -14.78
N LEU A 15 9.76 18.26 -14.10
CA LEU A 15 9.50 17.81 -12.74
C LEU A 15 9.48 16.28 -12.65
N PHE A 16 8.82 15.60 -13.58
CA PHE A 16 8.75 14.13 -13.59
C PHE A 16 10.05 13.49 -14.04
N ASP A 17 10.71 14.07 -15.05
CA ASP A 17 12.04 13.64 -15.46
C ASP A 17 13.03 13.71 -14.28
N ASN A 18 12.91 14.72 -13.44
CA ASN A 18 13.74 14.86 -12.24
C ASN A 18 13.42 13.80 -11.19
N PHE A 19 12.14 13.45 -10.94
CA PHE A 19 11.77 12.41 -10.01
C PHE A 19 12.24 11.02 -10.48
N ASP A 20 11.95 10.69 -11.75
CA ASP A 20 12.24 9.34 -12.28
C ASP A 20 13.74 9.10 -12.49
N ARG A 21 14.55 10.16 -12.67
CA ARG A 21 16.02 10.12 -12.77
C ARG A 21 16.75 10.33 -11.44
N ALA A 22 16.04 10.74 -10.39
CA ALA A 22 16.65 11.01 -9.10
C ALA A 22 17.23 9.75 -8.46
N ASP A 23 18.37 9.89 -7.79
CA ASP A 23 19.02 8.81 -7.06
C ASP A 23 18.10 8.25 -5.98
N ALA A 24 17.73 6.97 -6.13
CA ALA A 24 16.93 6.23 -5.16
C ALA A 24 17.85 5.51 -4.15
N VAL A 25 17.42 5.52 -2.89
CA VAL A 25 18.12 4.83 -1.80
C VAL A 25 17.15 3.91 -1.06
N TYR A 26 17.67 2.95 -0.31
CA TYR A 26 16.84 2.10 0.54
C TYR A 26 16.14 2.93 1.63
N PRO A 27 14.93 2.51 2.06
CA PRO A 27 14.28 3.09 3.22
C PRO A 27 15.20 3.07 4.44
N CYS A 28 15.18 4.12 5.26
CA CYS A 28 15.95 4.19 6.50
C CYS A 28 15.11 4.66 7.70
N GLU A 29 13.81 4.84 7.48
CA GLU A 29 12.84 5.25 8.49
C GLU A 29 11.55 4.47 8.34
N LYS A 30 10.95 4.07 9.46
CA LYS A 30 9.60 3.48 9.48
C LYS A 30 8.55 4.51 9.08
N LEU A 31 7.53 4.06 8.38
CA LEU A 31 6.39 4.90 8.02
C LEU A 31 5.37 4.99 9.16
N LEU A 32 5.09 3.86 9.83
CA LEU A 32 4.06 3.72 10.84
C LEU A 32 4.65 3.17 12.15
N SER A 33 4.00 3.51 13.27
CA SER A 33 4.37 3.01 14.60
C SER A 33 3.21 2.25 15.25
N PHE A 34 3.51 1.45 16.27
CA PHE A 34 2.53 0.63 17.02
C PHE A 34 1.46 1.47 17.72
N GLU A 35 1.76 2.70 18.09
CA GLU A 35 0.86 3.61 18.83
C GLU A 35 -0.32 4.13 18.01
N SER A 36 -0.41 3.70 16.75
CA SER A 36 -1.54 3.99 15.87
C SER A 36 -2.81 3.38 16.43
N ASP A 37 -3.73 4.21 16.81
CA ASP A 37 -5.05 3.95 17.38
C ASP A 37 -5.69 2.59 17.13
N GLY A 38 -5.81 1.80 18.19
CA GLY A 38 -6.89 0.83 18.37
C GLY A 38 -7.14 -0.26 17.32
N ASN A 39 -6.72 -0.08 16.06
CA ASN A 39 -6.95 -1.07 15.02
C ASN A 39 -6.00 -2.25 15.17
N LEU A 40 -6.56 -3.38 15.59
CA LEU A 40 -5.83 -4.60 15.86
C LEU A 40 -5.04 -5.13 14.66
N LEU A 41 -5.64 -5.06 13.48
CA LEU A 41 -5.04 -5.52 12.24
C LEU A 41 -3.82 -4.66 11.87
N LEU A 42 -3.95 -3.34 11.99
CA LEU A 42 -2.83 -2.44 11.72
C LEU A 42 -1.70 -2.64 12.73
N LYS A 43 -2.00 -2.78 14.02
CA LYS A 43 -1.01 -3.10 15.06
C LYS A 43 -0.23 -4.36 14.73
N TYR A 44 -0.92 -5.41 14.28
CA TYR A 44 -0.28 -6.66 13.86
C TYR A 44 0.73 -6.42 12.75
N PHE A 45 0.29 -5.78 11.65
CA PHE A 45 1.17 -5.55 10.51
C PHE A 45 2.34 -4.62 10.83
N VAL A 46 2.10 -3.53 11.55
CA VAL A 46 3.17 -2.58 11.92
C VAL A 46 4.22 -3.22 12.83
N THR A 47 3.83 -4.21 13.63
CA THR A 47 4.75 -4.89 14.54
C THR A 47 5.56 -5.97 13.86
N LEU A 48 4.91 -6.84 13.07
CA LEU A 48 5.55 -8.01 12.46
C LEU A 48 6.07 -7.75 11.05
N PHE A 49 5.45 -6.81 10.33
CA PHE A 49 5.77 -6.49 8.94
C PHE A 49 5.92 -4.97 8.77
N PRO A 50 6.86 -4.35 9.49
CA PRO A 50 7.04 -2.90 9.46
C PRO A 50 7.41 -2.42 8.06
N VAL A 51 6.88 -1.26 7.67
CA VAL A 51 7.10 -0.66 6.35
C VAL A 51 7.93 0.60 6.49
N GLY A 52 8.94 0.74 5.65
CA GLY A 52 9.78 1.93 5.56
C GLY A 52 9.25 2.96 4.56
N LYS A 53 9.56 4.24 4.78
CA LYS A 53 9.24 5.33 3.85
C LYS A 53 9.91 5.11 2.50
N GLY A 54 9.13 5.03 1.42
CA GLY A 54 9.60 4.78 0.05
C GLY A 54 9.36 3.35 -0.45
N GLN A 55 8.70 2.49 0.31
CA GLN A 55 8.39 1.12 -0.12
C GLN A 55 7.13 1.02 -0.99
N ARG A 56 7.08 -0.06 -1.77
CA ARG A 56 5.95 -0.51 -2.59
C ARG A 56 5.21 -1.60 -1.84
N VAL A 57 4.06 -1.28 -1.27
CA VAL A 57 3.31 -2.20 -0.42
C VAL A 57 2.04 -2.66 -1.11
N LEU A 58 1.85 -3.96 -1.22
CA LEU A 58 0.59 -4.54 -1.63
C LEU A 58 -0.22 -4.98 -0.42
N VAL A 59 -1.43 -4.44 -0.31
CA VAL A 59 -2.45 -4.94 0.60
C VAL A 59 -3.29 -5.94 -0.19
N SER A 60 -2.96 -7.22 -0.03
CA SER A 60 -3.52 -8.29 -0.86
C SER A 60 -4.46 -9.20 -0.07
N GLY A 61 -5.31 -9.92 -0.78
CA GLY A 61 -6.24 -10.87 -0.18
C GLY A 61 -7.50 -11.09 -1.00
N VAL A 62 -8.31 -12.07 -0.55
CA VAL A 62 -9.55 -12.41 -1.22
C VAL A 62 -10.53 -11.21 -1.26
N PRO A 63 -11.49 -11.19 -2.19
CA PRO A 63 -12.54 -10.17 -2.20
C PRO A 63 -13.25 -10.08 -0.84
N LYS A 64 -13.52 -8.84 -0.39
CA LYS A 64 -14.20 -8.56 0.89
C LYS A 64 -13.43 -9.01 2.14
N SER A 65 -12.10 -9.14 2.09
CA SER A 65 -11.25 -9.45 3.24
C SER A 65 -10.94 -8.24 4.14
N GLY A 66 -11.37 -7.03 3.80
CA GLY A 66 -11.15 -5.82 4.59
C GLY A 66 -9.97 -4.95 4.11
N LYS A 67 -9.45 -5.19 2.92
CA LYS A 67 -8.31 -4.43 2.34
C LYS A 67 -8.53 -2.92 2.31
N SER A 68 -9.66 -2.47 1.77
CA SER A 68 -10.02 -1.04 1.70
C SER A 68 -10.19 -0.41 3.09
N THR A 69 -10.69 -1.18 4.06
CA THR A 69 -10.76 -0.75 5.46
C THR A 69 -9.37 -0.57 6.04
N LEU A 70 -8.47 -1.52 5.82
CA LEU A 70 -7.07 -1.42 6.25
C LEU A 70 -6.38 -0.21 5.62
N LEU A 71 -6.64 0.08 4.35
CA LEU A 71 -6.07 1.24 3.67
C LEU A 71 -6.48 2.56 4.36
N ARG A 72 -7.74 2.68 4.81
CA ARG A 72 -8.22 3.84 5.58
C ARG A 72 -7.56 3.94 6.95
N GLU A 73 -7.34 2.82 7.63
CA GLU A 73 -6.61 2.80 8.90
C GLU A 73 -5.15 3.23 8.73
N ILE A 74 -4.51 2.83 7.62
CA ILE A 74 -3.16 3.30 7.26
C ILE A 74 -3.15 4.82 7.09
N ALA A 75 -4.16 5.39 6.40
CA ALA A 75 -4.28 6.84 6.22
C ALA A 75 -4.39 7.58 7.57
N ARG A 76 -5.28 7.10 8.47
CA ARG A 76 -5.45 7.68 9.83
C ARG A 76 -4.16 7.63 10.63
N SER A 77 -3.51 6.48 10.62
CA SER A 77 -2.28 6.27 11.35
C SER A 77 -1.15 7.15 10.81
N ALA A 78 -0.98 7.23 9.50
CA ALA A 78 0.05 8.05 8.88
C ALA A 78 -0.15 9.54 9.20
N ALA A 79 -1.36 10.06 9.09
CA ALA A 79 -1.70 11.44 9.42
C ALA A 79 -1.42 11.79 10.90
N LYS A 80 -1.58 10.80 11.79
CA LYS A 80 -1.34 10.97 13.22
C LYS A 80 0.15 10.88 13.59
N ASN A 81 0.87 9.98 12.93
CA ASN A 81 2.30 9.78 13.21
C ASN A 81 3.20 10.88 12.63
N ASP A 82 2.81 11.45 11.50
CA ASP A 82 3.59 12.46 10.80
C ASP A 82 2.64 13.50 10.18
N ALA A 83 2.49 14.65 10.86
CA ALA A 83 1.61 15.71 10.41
C ALA A 83 2.07 16.37 9.08
N GLU A 84 3.32 16.20 8.71
CA GLU A 84 3.90 16.75 7.47
C GLU A 84 3.73 15.83 6.26
N ILE A 85 3.39 14.55 6.48
CA ILE A 85 3.19 13.60 5.38
C ILE A 85 2.03 14.01 4.49
N LYS A 86 2.23 13.97 3.18
CA LYS A 86 1.19 14.28 2.21
C LYS A 86 0.47 13.01 1.80
N ILE A 87 -0.81 12.94 2.14
CA ILE A 87 -1.65 11.78 1.83
C ILE A 87 -2.37 12.05 0.51
N VAL A 88 -2.20 11.14 -0.42
CA VAL A 88 -2.89 11.13 -1.72
C VAL A 88 -3.66 9.80 -1.81
N ALA A 89 -4.95 9.87 -2.10
CA ALA A 89 -5.78 8.68 -2.32
C ALA A 89 -6.21 8.59 -3.78
N GLY A 90 -5.93 7.46 -4.41
CA GLY A 90 -6.45 7.07 -5.72
C GLY A 90 -7.52 6.01 -5.54
N LEU A 91 -8.76 6.31 -5.90
CA LEU A 91 -9.92 5.43 -5.75
C LEU A 91 -10.44 5.08 -7.14
N CYS A 92 -10.20 3.84 -7.57
CA CYS A 92 -10.58 3.37 -8.90
C CYS A 92 -11.84 2.49 -8.81
N GLU A 93 -12.86 2.82 -9.60
CA GLU A 93 -14.13 2.08 -9.68
C GLU A 93 -14.79 1.92 -8.29
N ARG A 94 -15.08 3.06 -7.62
CA ARG A 94 -15.69 3.08 -6.29
C ARG A 94 -17.08 3.69 -6.28
N SER A 95 -17.89 3.25 -5.30
CA SER A 95 -19.22 3.83 -5.12
C SER A 95 -19.14 5.28 -4.65
N PRO A 96 -20.13 6.13 -5.00
CA PRO A 96 -20.20 7.52 -4.54
C PRO A 96 -20.17 7.65 -3.02
N GLU A 97 -20.76 6.68 -2.30
CA GLU A 97 -20.76 6.64 -0.84
C GLU A 97 -19.34 6.48 -0.31
N THR A 98 -18.57 5.53 -0.88
CA THR A 98 -17.17 5.29 -0.50
C THR A 98 -16.31 6.52 -0.77
N ILE A 99 -16.48 7.16 -1.92
CA ILE A 99 -15.77 8.39 -2.26
C ILE A 99 -16.11 9.51 -1.27
N GLY A 100 -17.41 9.69 -0.97
CA GLY A 100 -17.88 10.68 -0.01
C GLY A 100 -17.41 10.41 1.43
N GLU A 101 -17.25 9.14 1.83
CA GLU A 101 -16.66 8.77 3.12
C GLU A 101 -15.19 9.19 3.19
N TRP A 102 -14.38 8.91 2.18
CA TRP A 102 -12.99 9.33 2.12
C TRP A 102 -12.85 10.86 2.22
N GLN A 103 -13.66 11.62 1.48
CA GLN A 103 -13.63 13.09 1.51
C GLN A 103 -13.99 13.67 2.89
N ARG A 104 -14.97 13.07 3.57
CA ARG A 104 -15.36 13.51 4.92
C ARG A 104 -14.33 13.15 5.98
N GLU A 105 -13.72 11.99 5.84
CA GLU A 105 -12.80 11.46 6.84
C GLU A 105 -11.39 12.08 6.72
N PHE A 106 -10.96 12.36 5.50
CA PHE A 106 -9.62 12.87 5.21
C PHE A 106 -9.68 14.21 4.46
N PRO A 107 -10.17 15.29 5.09
CA PRO A 107 -10.36 16.58 4.41
C PRO A 107 -9.06 17.26 3.97
N VAL A 108 -7.91 16.82 4.49
CA VAL A 108 -6.58 17.33 4.11
C VAL A 108 -5.85 16.45 3.10
N ALA A 109 -6.43 15.31 2.72
CA ALA A 109 -5.86 14.43 1.70
C ALA A 109 -6.30 14.87 0.30
N GLU A 110 -5.41 14.69 -0.68
CA GLU A 110 -5.75 14.83 -2.09
C GLU A 110 -6.42 13.55 -2.58
N ILE A 111 -7.68 13.64 -3.00
CA ILE A 111 -8.47 12.47 -3.40
C ILE A 111 -8.80 12.55 -4.86
N TYR A 112 -8.32 11.57 -5.62
CA TYR A 112 -8.59 11.34 -7.03
C TYR A 112 -9.44 10.08 -7.16
N ALA A 113 -10.64 10.19 -7.68
CA ALA A 113 -11.59 9.10 -7.66
C ALA A 113 -12.30 8.93 -8.99
N SER A 114 -12.61 7.70 -9.34
CA SER A 114 -13.51 7.30 -10.40
C SER A 114 -14.61 6.37 -9.88
N GLY A 115 -15.81 6.52 -10.40
CA GLY A 115 -16.98 5.72 -10.07
C GLY A 115 -17.17 4.54 -11.00
N TYR A 116 -18.24 3.77 -10.75
CA TYR A 116 -18.61 2.62 -11.59
C TYR A 116 -19.10 2.97 -13.00
N CYS A 117 -19.52 4.22 -13.22
CA CYS A 117 -20.06 4.66 -14.50
C CYS A 117 -19.03 5.44 -15.35
N ASP A 118 -17.80 5.63 -14.82
CA ASP A 118 -16.79 6.36 -15.54
C ASP A 118 -16.11 5.45 -16.56
N GLU A 119 -15.83 6.02 -17.73
CA GLU A 119 -15.14 5.34 -18.81
C GLU A 119 -13.70 4.94 -18.41
N PRO A 120 -13.13 3.88 -19.00
CA PRO A 120 -11.78 3.41 -18.70
C PRO A 120 -10.72 4.51 -18.73
N ASP A 121 -10.77 5.40 -19.72
CA ASP A 121 -9.83 6.51 -19.86
C ASP A 121 -9.89 7.50 -18.67
N GLU A 122 -11.09 7.76 -18.14
CA GLU A 122 -11.23 8.62 -16.95
C GLU A 122 -10.71 7.92 -15.70
N GLN A 123 -10.95 6.61 -15.54
CA GLN A 123 -10.40 5.82 -14.44
C GLN A 123 -8.86 5.89 -14.43
N ILE A 124 -8.24 5.73 -15.59
CA ILE A 124 -6.78 5.84 -15.77
C ILE A 124 -6.31 7.26 -15.48
N SER A 125 -7.01 8.27 -16.03
CA SER A 125 -6.69 9.69 -15.83
C SER A 125 -6.67 10.04 -14.34
N GLN A 126 -7.63 9.57 -13.54
CA GLN A 126 -7.67 9.82 -12.10
C GLN A 126 -6.50 9.12 -11.37
N ALA A 127 -6.16 7.88 -11.74
CA ALA A 127 -5.02 7.18 -11.18
C ALA A 127 -3.69 7.88 -11.48
N GLU A 128 -3.52 8.37 -12.71
CA GLU A 128 -2.33 9.12 -13.12
C GLU A 128 -2.22 10.48 -12.42
N LYS A 129 -3.35 11.20 -12.26
CA LYS A 129 -3.39 12.44 -11.48
C LYS A 129 -2.99 12.21 -10.03
N ALA A 130 -3.46 11.12 -9.39
CA ALA A 130 -3.07 10.76 -8.05
C ALA A 130 -1.56 10.51 -7.94
N LEU A 131 -1.01 9.69 -8.83
CA LEU A 131 0.43 9.41 -8.86
C LEU A 131 1.25 10.68 -9.14
N LYS A 132 0.78 11.51 -10.06
CA LYS A 132 1.40 12.78 -10.39
C LYS A 132 1.47 13.71 -9.18
N CYS A 133 0.36 13.94 -8.50
CA CYS A 133 0.28 14.75 -7.30
C CYS A 133 1.25 14.25 -6.22
N ALA A 134 1.29 12.92 -5.98
CA ALA A 134 2.21 12.34 -5.01
C ALA A 134 3.69 12.57 -5.39
N LYS A 135 4.05 12.46 -6.67
CA LYS A 135 5.40 12.77 -7.17
C LYS A 135 5.76 14.25 -7.01
N GLU A 136 4.80 15.15 -7.24
CA GLU A 136 5.00 16.60 -7.06
C GLU A 136 5.39 16.94 -5.62
N TYR A 137 4.70 16.37 -4.62
CA TYR A 137 5.06 16.55 -3.22
C TYR A 137 6.49 16.09 -2.91
N VAL A 138 6.92 14.97 -3.50
CA VAL A 138 8.28 14.47 -3.31
C VAL A 138 9.32 15.36 -3.98
N CYS A 139 9.02 15.91 -5.16
CA CYS A 139 9.87 16.91 -5.82
C CYS A 139 10.01 18.19 -4.98
N ASP A 140 8.97 18.54 -4.22
CA ASP A 140 8.98 19.65 -3.25
C ASP A 140 9.71 19.30 -1.93
N GLY A 141 10.35 18.14 -1.85
CA GLY A 141 11.12 17.72 -0.68
C GLY A 141 10.29 17.11 0.45
N LYS A 142 9.00 16.80 0.22
CA LYS A 142 8.10 16.24 1.23
C LYS A 142 8.00 14.72 1.14
N ASN A 143 7.58 14.08 2.22
CA ASN A 143 7.18 12.67 2.20
C ASN A 143 5.73 12.57 1.71
N ALA A 144 5.48 11.72 0.72
CA ALA A 144 4.16 11.44 0.20
C ALA A 144 3.78 9.97 0.42
N LEU A 145 2.51 9.76 0.78
CA LEU A 145 1.88 8.45 0.90
C LEU A 145 0.74 8.36 -0.12
N LEU A 146 0.93 7.54 -1.14
CA LEU A 146 -0.11 7.21 -2.10
C LEU A 146 -0.83 5.94 -1.66
N LEU A 147 -2.14 6.07 -1.44
CA LEU A 147 -3.06 4.98 -1.09
C LEU A 147 -3.94 4.70 -2.30
N PHE A 148 -3.81 3.52 -2.89
CA PHE A 148 -4.50 3.18 -4.13
C PHE A 148 -5.46 1.99 -3.97
N ASP A 149 -6.74 2.19 -4.26
CA ASP A 149 -7.81 1.20 -4.16
C ASP A 149 -8.70 1.21 -5.43
N ASP A 150 -8.61 0.22 -6.39
CA ASP A 150 -7.77 -0.96 -6.37
C ASP A 150 -7.05 -1.18 -7.73
N LEU A 151 -5.99 -1.96 -7.70
CA LEU A 151 -5.17 -2.26 -8.89
C LEU A 151 -5.87 -3.17 -9.89
N ASN A 152 -6.78 -4.05 -9.46
CA ASN A 152 -7.50 -4.94 -10.38
C ASN A 152 -8.46 -4.13 -11.28
N ALA A 153 -9.14 -3.12 -10.71
CA ALA A 153 -9.98 -2.21 -11.47
C ALA A 153 -9.15 -1.40 -12.48
N LEU A 154 -8.04 -0.80 -12.03
CA LEU A 154 -7.14 -0.05 -12.91
C LEU A 154 -6.56 -0.94 -14.03
N ALA A 155 -6.23 -2.20 -13.71
CA ALA A 155 -5.76 -3.16 -14.70
C ALA A 155 -6.79 -3.42 -15.78
N ARG A 156 -8.07 -3.61 -15.40
CA ARG A 156 -9.15 -3.82 -16.37
C ARG A 156 -9.37 -2.58 -17.22
N ALA A 157 -9.44 -1.40 -16.60
CA ALA A 157 -9.60 -0.16 -17.33
C ALA A 157 -8.48 0.02 -18.38
N PHE A 158 -7.21 -0.13 -18.01
CA PHE A 158 -6.10 -0.01 -18.95
C PHE A 158 -6.12 -1.10 -20.03
N ASN A 159 -6.52 -2.32 -19.68
CA ASN A 159 -6.58 -3.44 -20.62
C ASN A 159 -7.63 -3.26 -21.71
N GLU A 160 -8.63 -2.40 -21.50
CA GLU A 160 -9.69 -2.06 -22.46
C GLU A 160 -9.30 -0.91 -23.40
N THR A 161 -8.20 -0.20 -23.13
CA THR A 161 -7.78 0.92 -23.97
C THR A 161 -7.07 0.50 -25.25
N GLU A 162 -7.08 1.37 -26.27
CA GLU A 162 -6.29 1.17 -27.50
C GLU A 162 -4.77 1.14 -27.22
N GLU A 163 -4.30 1.83 -26.18
CA GLU A 163 -2.90 1.84 -25.77
C GLU A 163 -2.41 0.46 -25.35
N SER A 164 -3.27 -0.33 -24.69
CA SER A 164 -2.97 -1.71 -24.30
C SER A 164 -2.89 -2.65 -25.51
N ALA A 165 -3.66 -2.37 -26.56
CA ALA A 165 -3.80 -3.24 -27.74
C ALA A 165 -2.49 -3.42 -28.49
N GLY A 166 -2.34 -4.59 -29.13
CA GLY A 166 -1.15 -4.95 -29.92
C GLY A 166 0.05 -5.38 -29.08
N GLY A 167 -0.11 -5.59 -27.78
CA GLY A 167 0.82 -6.30 -26.93
C GLY A 167 0.69 -7.81 -27.08
N ARG A 168 1.51 -8.58 -26.34
CA ARG A 168 1.32 -10.02 -26.18
C ARG A 168 0.26 -10.28 -25.13
N THR A 169 -0.80 -10.97 -25.49
CA THR A 169 -1.83 -11.39 -24.55
C THR A 169 -1.34 -12.55 -23.68
N LEU A 170 -1.39 -12.40 -22.39
CA LEU A 170 -1.08 -13.41 -21.38
C LEU A 170 -2.34 -14.24 -21.05
N ALA A 171 -2.19 -15.25 -20.18
CA ALA A 171 -3.33 -16.02 -19.72
C ALA A 171 -4.41 -15.12 -19.10
N GLY A 172 -5.68 -15.49 -19.29
CA GLY A 172 -6.82 -14.71 -18.80
C GLY A 172 -7.13 -13.44 -19.58
N GLY A 173 -6.49 -13.19 -20.72
CA GLY A 173 -6.73 -12.00 -21.53
C GLY A 173 -6.01 -10.73 -21.05
N LEU A 174 -5.04 -10.88 -20.16
CA LEU A 174 -4.23 -9.76 -19.66
C LEU A 174 -3.17 -9.37 -20.71
N GLU A 175 -3.17 -8.12 -21.14
CA GLU A 175 -2.18 -7.60 -22.07
C GLU A 175 -0.83 -7.30 -21.39
N SER A 176 0.27 -7.62 -22.05
CA SER A 176 1.62 -7.38 -21.51
C SER A 176 1.90 -5.90 -21.24
N LYS A 177 1.31 -5.00 -22.03
CA LYS A 177 1.39 -3.55 -21.79
C LYS A 177 0.69 -3.11 -20.52
N THR A 178 -0.45 -3.76 -20.17
CA THR A 178 -1.17 -3.52 -18.91
C THR A 178 -0.29 -3.88 -17.72
N VAL A 179 0.38 -5.03 -17.77
CA VAL A 179 1.35 -5.43 -16.73
C VAL A 179 2.48 -4.41 -16.61
N HIS A 180 3.04 -3.98 -17.73
CA HIS A 180 4.11 -2.99 -17.73
C HIS A 180 3.66 -1.64 -17.14
N TYR A 181 2.47 -1.17 -17.50
CA TYR A 181 1.88 0.05 -16.95
C TYR A 181 1.76 -0.02 -15.42
N LEU A 182 1.20 -1.10 -14.89
CA LEU A 182 1.02 -1.26 -13.44
C LEU A 182 2.36 -1.45 -12.69
N LYS A 183 3.32 -2.15 -13.30
CA LYS A 183 4.69 -2.24 -12.75
C LYS A 183 5.35 -0.88 -12.68
N LYS A 184 5.16 -0.03 -13.68
CA LYS A 184 5.64 1.36 -13.68
C LYS A 184 4.94 2.20 -12.64
N PHE A 185 3.61 2.02 -12.48
CA PHE A 185 2.82 2.71 -11.46
C PHE A 185 3.34 2.39 -10.04
N LEU A 186 3.40 1.11 -9.66
CA LEU A 186 3.93 0.65 -8.38
C LEU A 186 5.42 0.99 -8.22
N GLY A 187 6.20 0.79 -9.26
CA GLY A 187 7.64 1.06 -9.29
C GLY A 187 8.02 2.53 -9.11
N SER A 188 7.03 3.43 -9.11
CA SER A 188 7.24 4.84 -8.79
C SER A 188 7.59 5.06 -7.30
N ALA A 189 7.19 4.16 -6.39
CA ALA A 189 7.54 4.28 -4.99
C ALA A 189 9.06 4.15 -4.79
N ARG A 190 9.64 5.13 -4.11
CA ARG A 190 11.07 5.19 -3.79
C ARG A 190 11.37 6.22 -2.71
N ARG A 191 12.49 6.05 -2.03
CA ARG A 191 13.10 7.10 -1.21
C ARG A 191 14.21 7.75 -2.03
N LEU A 192 14.23 9.07 -2.07
CA LEU A 192 15.27 9.83 -2.75
C LEU A 192 16.45 10.07 -1.81
N LYS A 193 17.63 10.22 -2.39
CA LYS A 193 18.86 10.60 -1.65
C LYS A 193 18.73 11.97 -0.95
N SER A 194 17.83 12.83 -1.44
CA SER A 194 17.49 14.11 -0.79
C SER A 194 16.76 13.95 0.55
N GLY A 195 16.25 12.74 0.85
CA GLY A 195 15.49 12.44 2.07
C GLY A 195 13.98 12.33 1.84
N ALA A 196 13.43 12.95 0.82
CA ALA A 196 12.01 12.85 0.47
C ALA A 196 11.66 11.44 -0.04
N SER A 197 10.41 11.02 0.14
CA SER A 197 9.99 9.67 -0.24
C SER A 197 8.57 9.62 -0.78
N LEU A 198 8.34 8.75 -1.77
CA LEU A 198 7.02 8.29 -2.19
C LEU A 198 6.82 6.87 -1.70
N THR A 199 5.92 6.68 -0.75
CA THR A 199 5.46 5.35 -0.34
C THR A 199 4.13 5.04 -1.00
N VAL A 200 3.96 3.83 -1.52
CA VAL A 200 2.71 3.41 -2.16
C VAL A 200 2.15 2.21 -1.42
N PHE A 201 0.90 2.31 -0.98
CA PHE A 201 0.07 1.18 -0.56
C PHE A 201 -1.02 0.99 -1.59
N ALA A 202 -1.06 -0.17 -2.20
CA ALA A 202 -2.06 -0.46 -3.22
C ALA A 202 -2.81 -1.76 -2.90
N VAL A 203 -4.12 -1.72 -3.08
CA VAL A 203 -5.00 -2.88 -2.88
C VAL A 203 -4.93 -3.79 -4.09
N LEU A 204 -4.74 -5.09 -3.84
CA LEU A 204 -4.75 -6.14 -4.84
C LEU A 204 -5.68 -7.28 -4.40
N SER A 205 -6.69 -7.57 -5.20
CA SER A 205 -7.57 -8.70 -4.97
C SER A 205 -6.99 -9.98 -5.56
N THR A 206 -6.81 -10.98 -4.71
CA THR A 206 -6.33 -12.32 -5.08
C THR A 206 -7.46 -13.35 -4.94
N GLU A 207 -7.29 -14.53 -5.52
CA GLU A 207 -8.26 -15.64 -5.42
C GLU A 207 -9.69 -15.25 -5.80
N THR A 208 -9.82 -14.40 -6.82
CA THR A 208 -11.13 -13.95 -7.33
C THR A 208 -11.84 -15.00 -8.19
N GLY A 209 -11.12 -16.07 -8.57
CA GLY A 209 -11.57 -17.05 -9.55
C GLY A 209 -11.33 -16.61 -11.00
N SER A 210 -10.86 -15.38 -11.24
CA SER A 210 -10.54 -14.86 -12.56
C SER A 210 -9.10 -15.23 -12.95
N PRO A 211 -8.87 -15.88 -14.11
CA PRO A 211 -7.52 -16.12 -14.62
C PRO A 211 -6.74 -14.83 -14.87
N PHE A 212 -7.42 -13.74 -15.26
CA PHE A 212 -6.84 -12.40 -15.40
C PHE A 212 -6.22 -11.94 -14.08
N ASP A 213 -6.99 -11.98 -12.99
CA ASP A 213 -6.52 -11.53 -11.67
C ASP A 213 -5.41 -12.44 -11.11
N ALA A 214 -5.43 -13.74 -11.43
CA ALA A 214 -4.39 -14.67 -11.01
C ALA A 214 -3.04 -14.32 -11.62
N VAL A 215 -2.99 -14.06 -12.93
CA VAL A 215 -1.77 -13.65 -13.63
C VAL A 215 -1.32 -12.27 -13.15
N LEU A 216 -2.25 -11.32 -13.04
CA LEU A 216 -1.98 -9.98 -12.53
C LEU A 216 -1.33 -10.03 -11.15
N SER A 217 -1.87 -10.84 -10.24
CA SER A 217 -1.35 -10.99 -8.88
C SER A 217 0.08 -11.52 -8.87
N GLN A 218 0.39 -12.54 -9.66
CA GLN A 218 1.74 -13.09 -9.78
C GLN A 218 2.74 -12.05 -10.29
N GLU A 219 2.35 -11.26 -11.29
CA GLU A 219 3.19 -10.23 -11.89
C GLU A 219 3.47 -9.05 -10.95
N LEU A 220 2.50 -8.66 -10.11
CA LEU A 220 2.62 -7.52 -9.21
C LEU A 220 3.28 -7.87 -7.88
N LEU A 221 3.05 -9.07 -7.35
CA LEU A 221 3.73 -9.54 -6.14
C LEU A 221 5.25 -9.54 -6.33
N GLY A 222 5.74 -9.89 -7.53
CA GLY A 222 7.17 -9.85 -7.84
C GLY A 222 7.80 -8.45 -7.91
N VAL A 223 7.00 -7.38 -7.88
CA VAL A 223 7.48 -5.98 -7.93
C VAL A 223 7.35 -5.29 -6.57
N SER A 224 6.49 -5.80 -5.70
CA SER A 224 6.32 -5.26 -4.35
C SER A 224 7.60 -5.42 -3.54
N SER A 225 7.83 -4.49 -2.62
CA SER A 225 8.87 -4.60 -1.60
C SER A 225 8.30 -4.94 -0.23
N ALA A 226 6.99 -5.02 -0.13
CA ALA A 226 6.28 -5.55 1.02
C ALA A 226 4.89 -6.02 0.61
N THR A 227 4.40 -7.08 1.25
CA THR A 227 3.04 -7.57 1.07
C THR A 227 2.39 -7.80 2.43
N TRP A 228 1.25 -7.17 2.64
CA TRP A 228 0.36 -7.41 3.76
C TRP A 228 -0.83 -8.23 3.27
N GLN A 229 -0.80 -9.51 3.54
CA GLN A 229 -1.81 -10.46 3.08
C GLN A 229 -2.94 -10.58 4.09
N LEU A 230 -4.18 -10.52 3.59
CA LEU A 230 -5.39 -10.81 4.35
C LEU A 230 -5.99 -12.14 3.90
N SER A 231 -6.33 -12.98 4.86
CA SER A 231 -6.99 -14.27 4.62
C SER A 231 -8.48 -14.20 4.96
N GLY A 232 -9.26 -15.06 4.30
CA GLY A 232 -10.67 -15.25 4.58
C GLY A 232 -11.58 -14.08 4.21
N ASN A 233 -12.88 -14.34 4.23
CA ASN A 233 -13.89 -13.33 3.97
C ASN A 233 -14.22 -12.55 5.25
N PHE A 234 -14.26 -11.24 5.15
CA PHE A 234 -14.75 -10.36 6.20
C PHE A 234 -16.23 -10.68 6.46
N ARG A 235 -16.51 -11.31 7.59
CA ARG A 235 -17.89 -11.61 8.00
C ARG A 235 -18.38 -10.54 8.98
N ARG A 236 -19.69 -10.27 8.94
CA ARG A 236 -20.36 -9.30 9.81
C ARG A 236 -19.91 -9.46 11.26
N GLY A 237 -19.33 -8.41 11.85
CA GLY A 237 -18.87 -8.38 13.24
C GLY A 237 -17.52 -9.09 13.51
N LYS A 238 -16.81 -9.59 12.49
CA LYS A 238 -15.45 -10.13 12.66
C LYS A 238 -14.40 -9.18 12.09
N THR A 239 -13.28 -9.10 12.75
CA THR A 239 -12.10 -8.37 12.29
C THR A 239 -11.54 -9.08 11.05
N ALA A 240 -10.97 -8.31 10.11
CA ALA A 240 -10.20 -8.87 9.02
C ALA A 240 -9.04 -9.71 9.59
N ILE A 241 -8.76 -10.84 8.95
CA ILE A 241 -7.77 -11.80 9.44
C ILE A 241 -6.49 -11.62 8.61
N PRO A 242 -5.35 -11.26 9.22
CA PRO A 242 -4.08 -11.24 8.53
C PRO A 242 -3.57 -12.66 8.29
N ASP A 243 -2.87 -12.83 7.17
CA ASP A 243 -2.08 -14.03 6.90
C ASP A 243 -0.60 -13.69 7.01
N GLY A 244 -0.04 -13.93 8.18
CA GLY A 244 1.37 -13.66 8.45
C GLY A 244 2.32 -14.60 7.70
N THR A 245 1.86 -15.77 7.29
CA THR A 245 2.71 -16.72 6.56
C THR A 245 2.90 -16.33 5.10
N ALA A 246 1.96 -15.57 4.54
CA ALA A 246 2.01 -15.04 3.19
C ALA A 246 2.42 -13.54 3.12
N SER A 247 2.61 -12.91 4.29
CA SER A 247 3.08 -11.53 4.39
C SER A 247 4.60 -11.46 4.46
N HIS A 248 5.19 -10.42 3.87
CA HIS A 248 6.64 -10.20 3.91
C HIS A 248 7.00 -8.73 3.74
N VAL A 249 8.23 -8.38 4.12
CA VAL A 249 8.86 -7.08 3.89
C VAL A 249 10.30 -7.31 3.46
N ASP A 250 10.72 -6.64 2.39
CA ASP A 250 12.09 -6.73 1.89
C ASP A 250 12.98 -5.66 2.56
N ASN A 251 14.23 -6.03 2.84
CA ASN A 251 15.26 -5.12 3.33
C ASN A 251 14.88 -4.35 4.60
N GLU A 252 14.12 -4.96 5.48
CA GLU A 252 13.69 -4.34 6.74
C GLU A 252 14.87 -3.98 7.65
N GLU A 253 15.99 -4.70 7.55
CA GLU A 253 17.23 -4.42 8.27
C GLU A 253 17.84 -3.04 7.93
N LYS A 254 17.39 -2.39 6.86
CA LYS A 254 17.88 -1.05 6.47
C LYS A 254 17.24 0.09 7.28
N PHE A 255 16.09 -0.15 7.87
CA PHE A 255 15.35 0.84 8.66
C PHE A 255 14.96 0.38 10.07
N LEU A 256 15.30 -0.86 10.41
CA LEU A 256 15.22 -1.37 11.77
C LEU A 256 16.59 -1.28 12.45
N SER A 257 16.57 -1.06 13.75
CA SER A 257 17.77 -1.23 14.57
C SER A 257 18.13 -2.70 14.69
N ALA A 258 19.38 -3.01 15.00
CA ALA A 258 19.84 -4.39 15.20
C ALA A 258 19.08 -5.11 16.33
N GLU A 259 18.58 -4.38 17.33
CA GLU A 259 17.77 -4.93 18.43
C GLU A 259 16.36 -5.25 17.98
N GLU A 260 15.74 -4.38 17.18
CA GLU A 260 14.42 -4.62 16.59
C GLU A 260 14.44 -5.81 15.65
N SER A 261 15.45 -5.92 14.78
CA SER A 261 15.62 -7.05 13.87
C SER A 261 15.73 -8.38 14.64
N LYS A 262 16.59 -8.44 15.67
CA LYS A 262 16.69 -9.62 16.53
C LYS A 262 15.37 -9.95 17.25
N THR A 263 14.60 -8.93 17.59
CA THR A 263 13.30 -9.12 18.25
C THR A 263 12.29 -9.72 17.28
N LEU A 264 12.26 -9.23 16.03
CA LEU A 264 11.44 -9.83 14.98
C LEU A 264 11.82 -11.30 14.72
N ASP A 265 13.11 -11.62 14.59
CA ASP A 265 13.58 -13.00 14.42
C ASP A 265 13.07 -13.93 15.54
N ARG A 266 13.08 -13.44 16.79
CA ARG A 266 12.53 -14.20 17.94
C ARG A 266 11.02 -14.35 17.85
N LEU A 267 10.30 -13.30 17.43
CA LEU A 267 8.84 -13.35 17.26
C LEU A 267 8.45 -14.37 16.19
N PHE A 268 9.12 -14.37 15.03
CA PHE A 268 8.89 -15.35 13.97
C PHE A 268 9.27 -16.76 14.44
N SER A 269 10.38 -16.93 15.14
CA SER A 269 10.77 -18.22 15.74
C SER A 269 9.75 -18.73 16.77
N ALA A 270 9.01 -17.82 17.42
CA ALA A 270 7.93 -18.15 18.35
C ALA A 270 6.57 -18.35 17.67
N GLY A 271 6.48 -18.22 16.34
CA GLY A 271 5.25 -18.37 15.57
C GLY A 271 4.29 -17.19 15.69
N ALA A 272 4.82 -15.98 15.91
CA ALA A 272 3.99 -14.77 16.06
C ALA A 272 3.16 -14.46 14.80
N GLU A 273 3.64 -14.85 13.61
CA GLU A 273 2.93 -14.73 12.34
C GLU A 273 1.61 -15.51 12.31
N LYS A 274 1.47 -16.53 13.18
CA LYS A 274 0.28 -17.37 13.33
C LYS A 274 -0.68 -16.90 14.42
N THR A 275 -0.42 -15.75 15.05
CA THR A 275 -1.22 -15.25 16.20
C THR A 275 -2.74 -15.25 15.91
N PHE A 276 -3.15 -14.83 14.73
CA PHE A 276 -4.56 -14.78 14.36
C PHE A 276 -5.11 -16.16 13.94
N SER A 277 -4.35 -16.97 13.24
CA SER A 277 -4.76 -18.34 12.85
C SER A 277 -4.90 -19.24 14.07
N ASP A 278 -4.09 -19.02 15.09
CA ASP A 278 -4.11 -19.78 16.34
C ASP A 278 -5.12 -19.26 17.39
N GLY A 279 -5.89 -18.20 17.03
CA GLY A 279 -6.88 -17.61 17.94
C GLY A 279 -6.29 -16.84 19.11
N LYS A 280 -5.05 -16.35 18.97
CA LYS A 280 -4.30 -15.62 20.02
C LYS A 280 -4.40 -14.10 19.85
N GLU A 281 -5.37 -13.59 19.08
CA GLU A 281 -5.55 -12.14 18.83
C GLU A 281 -5.81 -11.33 20.11
N GLU A 282 -6.31 -11.94 21.16
CA GLU A 282 -6.50 -11.30 22.47
C GLU A 282 -5.17 -10.78 23.04
N ILE A 283 -4.06 -11.46 22.81
CA ILE A 283 -2.73 -11.01 23.25
C ILE A 283 -2.44 -9.62 22.67
N LEU A 284 -2.74 -9.42 21.40
CA LEU A 284 -2.51 -8.13 20.73
C LEU A 284 -3.51 -7.06 21.18
N LYS A 285 -4.77 -7.42 21.46
CA LYS A 285 -5.80 -6.51 22.00
C LYS A 285 -5.41 -5.97 23.36
N GLU A 286 -4.93 -6.84 24.23
CA GLU A 286 -4.56 -6.50 25.60
C GLU A 286 -3.21 -5.78 25.70
N SER A 287 -2.40 -5.80 24.65
CA SER A 287 -1.08 -5.19 24.66
C SER A 287 -1.16 -3.67 24.58
N ALA A 288 -0.59 -3.00 25.58
CA ALA A 288 -0.55 -1.55 25.64
C ALA A 288 0.52 -0.93 24.72
N SER A 289 1.57 -1.70 24.41
CA SER A 289 2.69 -1.28 23.55
C SER A 289 3.22 -2.45 22.73
N ALA A 290 4.05 -2.15 21.74
CA ALA A 290 4.77 -3.18 20.98
C ALA A 290 5.62 -4.06 21.91
N GLN A 291 6.28 -3.44 22.89
CA GLN A 291 7.11 -4.15 23.88
C GLN A 291 6.30 -5.13 24.74
N ASP A 292 5.08 -4.72 25.14
CA ASP A 292 4.17 -5.60 25.90
C ASP A 292 3.69 -6.77 25.05
N PHE A 293 3.31 -6.53 23.79
CA PHE A 293 2.96 -7.60 22.84
C PHE A 293 4.11 -8.60 22.65
N ILE A 294 5.31 -8.09 22.40
CA ILE A 294 6.53 -8.90 22.25
C ILE A 294 6.76 -9.77 23.49
N SER A 295 6.68 -9.17 24.68
CA SER A 295 6.90 -9.87 25.94
C SER A 295 5.89 -10.99 26.18
N ARG A 296 4.62 -10.76 25.84
CA ARG A 296 3.54 -11.75 25.98
C ARG A 296 3.69 -12.92 25.02
N ILE A 297 4.06 -12.67 23.76
CA ILE A 297 4.32 -13.73 22.78
C ILE A 297 5.53 -14.56 23.19
N LEU A 298 6.65 -13.93 23.56
CA LEU A 298 7.87 -14.65 23.93
C LEU A 298 7.76 -15.33 25.31
N GLY A 299 7.01 -14.73 26.25
CA GLY A 299 6.81 -15.29 27.61
C GLY A 299 5.81 -16.44 27.66
N GLY A 300 4.82 -16.46 26.74
CA GLY A 300 3.81 -17.52 26.64
C GLY A 300 4.40 -18.88 26.21
N ASN A 301 5.49 -18.88 25.43
CA ASN A 301 6.16 -20.10 24.97
C ASN A 301 7.10 -20.75 26.02
N GLN A 302 7.32 -20.11 27.19
CA GLN A 302 8.11 -20.73 28.28
C GLN A 302 7.28 -21.58 29.24
N LYS A 303 5.97 -21.73 28.99
CA LYS A 303 5.04 -22.48 29.86
C LYS A 303 4.38 -23.68 29.16
N GLN A 304 4.90 -24.16 28.04
CA GLN A 304 4.48 -25.47 27.45
C GLN A 304 5.61 -26.48 27.48
#